data_6e0efb29d324b71c32d2e7f4f667bc91
#
_entry.id   6e0efb29d324b71c32d2e7f4f667bc91
#
_cell.length_a   1.000
_cell.length_b   1.000
_cell.length_c   1.000
_cell.angle_alpha   90.00
_cell.angle_beta   90.00
_cell.angle_gamma   90.00
#
_symmetry.space_group_name_H-M   'P 1'
#
loop_
_entity.id
_entity.type
_entity.pdbx_description
1 polymer ?
#
loop_
_entity_poly.entity_id
_entity_poly.type
_entity_poly.pdbx_seq_one_letter_code
_entity_poly.pdbx_strand_id
1 'polypeptide(L)'
;RTDAVPGVTDFETNGIPHAFDCNLDAPTFLHIRGDDRNPDKSRPIAPAVPAFLSLGEFRIEPVTLPPEAAQPGLRPFVAESYIQQAERRIAAAQSALKTAQQQLEAAEQAETLNTTNLDAAAKTLPVDQARLAVGIAQKELAAAEAALASVKARASADRAQFAEPPASDVSAQIAAAVRAERLATIADHEVAVLRAELEWLKATPAKKPDTEKRLAAAQSALESARKTLDLPGDKYTSLVGALKTLESNLETEASRQKPFPKTSTGRRSAFALWITDPRNPLPARVAVNHLWSRHFGQPLVPTVFDFGRKGTPPTHPELLDWLAVEFVEHGWSMKHIHRLIVTSNTYRLSSSSAAASPQTLAADPDNRWHWRANPMRMEAQVVRDSLLALAGELDLTMGGPSIPVNQESNRRSLYFVHSHNDHQKFLSMFDDANVLECYRRAESIVPQQALALENSPFVTACAEKIAARIAAAHPPSNNQEFLHAAFLAVLAVEPTEAELAAATAGLNQLTEIARQQKRPQPELRARINLIQALINHNDFITIR
;
A
#
# COMPACT_ATOMS: atom_id res chain seq x y z
N ARG A 1 34.93 -9.08 -18.51
CA ARG A 1 36.37 -9.24 -18.19
C ARG A 1 36.97 -7.86 -18.07
N THR A 2 37.50 -7.56 -16.91
CA THR A 2 38.40 -6.41 -16.71
C THR A 2 39.77 -6.81 -17.17
N ASP A 3 40.44 -6.00 -18.03
CA ASP A 3 41.86 -6.19 -18.25
C ASP A 3 42.58 -5.94 -16.92
N ALA A 4 43.53 -6.78 -16.60
CA ALA A 4 44.21 -6.79 -15.32
C ALA A 4 44.82 -5.41 -15.03
N VAL A 5 44.11 -4.62 -14.26
CA VAL A 5 44.62 -3.43 -13.61
C VAL A 5 44.92 -3.84 -12.16
N PRO A 6 46.09 -3.57 -11.63
CA PRO A 6 46.40 -3.94 -10.26
C PRO A 6 45.35 -3.41 -9.29
N GLY A 7 44.76 -4.31 -8.50
CA GLY A 7 43.75 -3.96 -7.51
C GLY A 7 42.28 -4.10 -7.92
N VAL A 8 41.96 -4.55 -9.13
CA VAL A 8 40.57 -4.81 -9.59
C VAL A 8 40.37 -6.30 -9.76
N THR A 9 39.34 -6.84 -9.12
CA THR A 9 38.91 -8.23 -9.32
C THR A 9 37.87 -8.32 -10.43
N ASP A 10 37.97 -9.39 -11.24
CA ASP A 10 37.04 -9.65 -12.34
C ASP A 10 35.61 -9.88 -11.85
N PHE A 11 34.64 -9.28 -12.56
CA PHE A 11 33.25 -9.67 -12.45
C PHE A 11 33.01 -10.88 -13.32
N GLU A 12 32.60 -11.99 -12.74
CA GLU A 12 32.08 -13.10 -13.53
C GLU A 12 30.68 -12.79 -14.09
N THR A 13 30.48 -13.12 -15.35
CA THR A 13 29.40 -12.63 -16.22
C THR A 13 28.10 -13.44 -16.16
N ASN A 14 27.80 -14.14 -15.09
CA ASN A 14 26.54 -14.88 -14.94
C ASN A 14 25.44 -14.08 -14.21
N GLY A 15 25.59 -12.76 -14.14
CA GLY A 15 24.52 -11.88 -13.65
C GLY A 15 24.33 -11.88 -12.13
N ILE A 16 25.14 -12.63 -11.38
CA ILE A 16 25.14 -12.61 -9.92
C ILE A 16 26.31 -11.72 -9.47
N PRO A 17 26.09 -10.62 -8.76
CA PRO A 17 27.18 -9.81 -8.25
C PRO A 17 27.92 -10.59 -7.17
N HIS A 18 29.11 -11.06 -7.48
CA HIS A 18 30.04 -11.57 -6.49
C HIS A 18 30.59 -10.44 -5.61
N ALA A 19 30.94 -10.75 -4.37
CA ALA A 19 31.47 -9.80 -3.42
C ALA A 19 32.68 -9.08 -4.04
N PHE A 20 32.62 -7.76 -4.02
CA PHE A 20 33.66 -6.90 -4.53
C PHE A 20 34.83 -6.89 -3.54
N ASP A 21 35.91 -7.58 -3.86
CA ASP A 21 37.11 -7.59 -3.04
C ASP A 21 38.08 -6.53 -3.59
N CYS A 22 38.05 -5.34 -2.96
CA CYS A 22 38.95 -4.24 -3.32
C CYS A 22 40.06 -4.13 -2.30
N ASN A 23 41.28 -4.05 -2.78
CA ASN A 23 42.41 -3.63 -1.93
C ASN A 23 42.18 -2.15 -1.54
N LEU A 24 41.89 -1.92 -0.26
CA LEU A 24 41.52 -0.61 0.27
C LEU A 24 42.69 0.39 0.32
N ASP A 25 43.91 -0.06 0.11
CA ASP A 25 45.12 0.75 0.21
C ASP A 25 45.59 1.36 -1.12
N ALA A 26 44.85 1.11 -2.21
CA ALA A 26 45.20 1.63 -3.54
C ALA A 26 43.98 2.27 -4.23
N PRO A 27 44.19 3.30 -5.06
CA PRO A 27 43.11 3.85 -5.89
C PRO A 27 42.56 2.75 -6.81
N THR A 28 41.24 2.52 -6.72
CA THR A 28 40.58 1.46 -7.46
C THR A 28 39.83 2.05 -8.66
N PHE A 29 40.16 1.57 -9.85
CA PHE A 29 39.47 1.94 -11.08
C PHE A 29 38.47 0.83 -11.43
N LEU A 30 37.19 1.16 -11.56
CA LEU A 30 36.19 0.25 -12.07
C LEU A 30 36.05 0.47 -13.58
N HIS A 31 36.55 -0.47 -14.37
CA HIS A 31 36.30 -0.50 -15.81
C HIS A 31 35.12 -1.42 -16.10
N ILE A 32 33.98 -0.86 -16.47
CA ILE A 32 32.85 -1.64 -16.99
C ILE A 32 32.98 -1.68 -18.51
N ARG A 33 33.49 -2.79 -19.05
CA ARG A 33 33.40 -3.05 -20.48
C ARG A 33 32.03 -3.64 -20.80
N GLY A 34 31.38 -3.09 -21.81
CA GLY A 34 30.25 -3.78 -22.46
C GLY A 34 30.74 -5.11 -23.05
N ASP A 35 29.86 -6.10 -23.05
CA ASP A 35 30.14 -7.45 -23.59
C ASP A 35 30.66 -7.36 -25.03
N ASP A 36 31.94 -7.63 -25.21
CA ASP A 36 32.60 -7.64 -26.52
C ASP A 36 32.25 -8.88 -27.40
N ARG A 37 31.30 -9.69 -26.97
CA ARG A 37 30.80 -10.82 -27.76
C ARG A 37 29.94 -10.32 -28.88
N ASN A 38 30.59 -9.82 -29.92
CA ASN A 38 29.96 -9.74 -31.24
C ASN A 38 30.13 -11.11 -31.94
N PRO A 39 29.07 -11.92 -32.05
CA PRO A 39 29.15 -13.21 -32.73
C PRO A 39 29.37 -13.04 -34.22
N ASP A 40 29.20 -11.86 -34.76
CA ASP A 40 29.38 -11.55 -36.18
C ASP A 40 30.58 -10.62 -36.39
N LYS A 41 31.74 -11.22 -36.53
CA LYS A 41 33.00 -10.51 -36.81
C LYS A 41 33.06 -9.77 -38.15
N SER A 42 32.02 -9.88 -38.98
CA SER A 42 31.94 -9.24 -40.29
C SER A 42 31.30 -7.85 -40.27
N ARG A 43 30.68 -7.45 -39.17
CA ARG A 43 30.13 -6.08 -39.01
C ARG A 43 31.19 -5.13 -38.47
N PRO A 44 31.46 -4.00 -39.16
CA PRO A 44 32.32 -2.98 -38.62
C PRO A 44 31.73 -2.51 -37.27
N ILE A 45 32.52 -2.61 -36.24
CA ILE A 45 32.19 -2.02 -34.93
C ILE A 45 31.98 -0.53 -35.20
N ALA A 46 30.79 -0.04 -34.92
CA ALA A 46 30.54 1.40 -34.97
C ALA A 46 31.63 2.10 -34.15
N PRO A 47 32.13 3.27 -34.59
CA PRO A 47 33.18 3.99 -33.89
C PRO A 47 32.75 4.10 -32.42
N ALA A 48 33.65 3.72 -31.53
CA ALA A 48 33.39 3.68 -30.10
C ALA A 48 32.71 5.00 -29.73
N VAL A 49 31.43 4.93 -29.42
CA VAL A 49 30.81 6.01 -28.69
C VAL A 49 31.73 6.24 -27.50
N PRO A 50 32.28 7.45 -27.31
CA PRO A 50 33.20 7.71 -26.23
C PRO A 50 32.61 7.09 -24.99
N ALA A 51 33.40 6.25 -24.32
CA ALA A 51 32.91 5.43 -23.23
C ALA A 51 32.34 6.36 -22.16
N PHE A 52 31.03 6.57 -22.17
CA PHE A 52 30.30 7.38 -21.21
C PHE A 52 30.33 6.79 -19.80
N LEU A 53 31.10 5.73 -19.60
CA LEU A 53 31.38 5.06 -18.34
C LEU A 53 32.90 4.99 -18.06
N SER A 54 33.65 6.00 -18.42
CA SER A 54 34.84 6.30 -17.66
C SER A 54 34.36 6.78 -16.30
N LEU A 55 34.13 5.84 -15.40
CA LEU A 55 34.05 6.16 -13.98
C LEU A 55 35.37 6.86 -13.65
N GLY A 56 35.30 8.15 -13.36
CA GLY A 56 36.46 8.85 -12.82
C GLY A 56 36.97 8.10 -11.59
N GLU A 57 38.09 8.48 -11.10
CA GLU A 57 38.75 7.88 -9.93
C GLU A 57 37.73 7.59 -8.82
N PHE A 58 37.42 6.31 -8.61
CA PHE A 58 36.44 5.86 -7.63
C PHE A 58 37.21 5.59 -6.33
N ARG A 59 37.34 6.60 -5.50
CA ARG A 59 38.06 6.50 -4.25
C ARG A 59 37.16 5.94 -3.15
N ILE A 60 37.50 4.75 -2.67
CA ILE A 60 36.81 4.13 -1.53
C ILE A 60 37.61 4.50 -0.27
N GLU A 61 36.97 5.27 0.59
CA GLU A 61 37.53 5.60 1.90
C GLU A 61 36.66 4.98 3.00
N PRO A 62 37.30 4.32 4.00
CA PRO A 62 36.59 3.90 5.19
C PRO A 62 35.96 5.11 5.89
N VAL A 63 34.66 5.02 6.17
CA VAL A 63 33.94 6.08 6.88
C VAL A 63 33.55 5.58 8.26
N THR A 64 33.94 6.30 9.30
CA THR A 64 33.44 6.05 10.65
C THR A 64 31.99 6.47 10.71
N LEU A 65 31.12 5.51 11.02
CA LEU A 65 29.70 5.79 11.17
C LEU A 65 29.46 6.65 12.41
N PRO A 66 28.51 7.61 12.36
CA PRO A 66 28.14 8.34 13.55
C PRO A 66 27.63 7.37 14.63
N PRO A 67 27.82 7.66 15.90
CA PRO A 67 27.44 6.78 17.01
C PRO A 67 25.98 6.30 16.92
N GLU A 68 25.08 7.18 16.51
CA GLU A 68 23.64 6.88 16.35
C GLU A 68 23.37 5.87 15.24
N ALA A 69 24.17 5.84 14.18
CA ALA A 69 24.07 4.87 13.09
C ALA A 69 24.67 3.50 13.46
N ALA A 70 25.60 3.48 14.43
CA ALA A 70 26.24 2.26 14.91
C ALA A 70 25.47 1.58 16.06
N GLN A 71 24.54 2.26 16.69
CA GLN A 71 23.76 1.71 17.80
C GLN A 71 22.57 0.89 17.27
N PRO A 72 22.48 -0.40 17.63
CA PRO A 72 21.27 -1.19 17.41
C PRO A 72 20.21 -0.72 18.43
N GLY A 73 19.61 0.44 18.19
CA GLY A 73 18.57 0.98 19.04
C GLY A 73 17.21 0.92 18.38
N LEU A 74 16.17 0.90 19.19
CA LEU A 74 14.83 1.15 18.72
C LEU A 74 14.82 2.52 18.03
N ARG A 75 14.55 2.56 16.75
CA ARG A 75 14.38 3.84 16.07
C ARG A 75 13.15 4.54 16.68
N PRO A 76 13.26 5.80 17.18
CA PRO A 76 12.15 6.50 17.81
C PRO A 76 10.87 6.47 16.95
N PHE A 77 11.04 6.56 15.65
CA PHE A 77 9.98 6.48 14.65
C PHE A 77 9.18 5.16 14.69
N VAL A 78 9.85 4.01 14.87
CA VAL A 78 9.17 2.70 14.91
C VAL A 78 8.33 2.57 16.17
N ALA A 79 8.90 2.91 17.32
CA ALA A 79 8.18 2.88 18.60
C ALA A 79 6.98 3.84 18.60
N GLU A 80 7.18 5.06 18.09
CA GLU A 80 6.13 6.06 18.01
C GLU A 80 4.95 5.59 17.14
N SER A 81 5.23 5.00 15.98
CA SER A 81 4.17 4.52 15.11
C SER A 81 3.36 3.37 15.73
N TYR A 82 4.00 2.45 16.47
CA TYR A 82 3.29 1.40 17.20
C TYR A 82 2.44 1.97 18.34
N ILE A 83 2.94 2.98 19.04
CA ILE A 83 2.20 3.67 20.10
C ILE A 83 0.97 4.36 19.51
N GLN A 84 1.13 5.14 18.45
CA GLN A 84 0.02 5.82 17.76
C GLN A 84 -1.03 4.84 17.24
N GLN A 85 -0.60 3.69 16.71
CA GLN A 85 -1.52 2.65 16.26
C GLN A 85 -2.33 2.08 17.43
N ALA A 86 -1.69 1.82 18.56
CA ALA A 86 -2.36 1.33 19.76
C ALA A 86 -3.33 2.38 20.34
N GLU A 87 -2.97 3.65 20.35
CA GLU A 87 -3.83 4.75 20.79
C GLU A 87 -5.08 4.90 19.90
N ARG A 88 -4.93 4.75 18.59
CA ARG A 88 -6.09 4.72 17.67
C ARG A 88 -7.01 3.53 17.91
N ARG A 89 -6.44 2.35 18.23
CA ARG A 89 -7.25 1.18 18.61
C ARG A 89 -8.09 1.48 19.86
N ILE A 90 -7.54 2.21 20.84
CA ILE A 90 -8.28 2.66 22.03
C ILE A 90 -9.42 3.60 21.63
N ALA A 91 -9.14 4.62 20.81
CA ALA A 91 -10.16 5.57 20.39
C ALA A 91 -11.30 4.88 19.60
N ALA A 92 -10.96 3.94 18.73
CA ALA A 92 -11.93 3.13 18.01
C ALA A 92 -12.77 2.26 18.96
N ALA A 93 -12.16 1.61 19.93
CA ALA A 93 -12.84 0.78 20.94
C ALA A 93 -13.77 1.62 21.84
N GLN A 94 -13.38 2.82 22.22
CA GLN A 94 -14.24 3.76 22.95
C GLN A 94 -15.48 4.17 22.16
N SER A 95 -15.30 4.45 20.85
CA SER A 95 -16.42 4.76 19.97
C SER A 95 -17.36 3.55 19.79
N ALA A 96 -16.81 2.35 19.63
CA ALA A 96 -17.58 1.11 19.53
C ALA A 96 -18.38 0.83 20.82
N LEU A 97 -17.77 1.06 21.99
CA LEU A 97 -18.44 0.90 23.28
C LEU A 97 -19.63 1.86 23.41
N LYS A 98 -19.45 3.13 23.05
CA LYS A 98 -20.53 4.11 23.05
C LYS A 98 -21.68 3.69 22.14
N THR A 99 -21.37 3.20 20.95
CA THR A 99 -22.38 2.70 19.99
C THR A 99 -23.12 1.48 20.53
N ALA A 100 -22.40 0.53 21.14
CA ALA A 100 -23.02 -0.66 21.73
C ALA A 100 -23.94 -0.32 22.90
N GLN A 101 -23.57 0.66 23.74
CA GLN A 101 -24.40 1.17 24.83
C GLN A 101 -25.70 1.79 24.30
N GLN A 102 -25.63 2.62 23.26
CA GLN A 102 -26.81 3.20 22.62
C GLN A 102 -27.72 2.13 22.02
N GLN A 103 -27.16 1.08 21.44
CA GLN A 103 -27.94 -0.05 20.92
C GLN A 103 -28.61 -0.85 22.02
N LEU A 104 -27.97 -1.02 23.17
CA LEU A 104 -28.57 -1.66 24.34
C LEU A 104 -29.76 -0.83 24.85
N GLU A 105 -29.59 0.48 25.05
CA GLU A 105 -30.64 1.39 25.48
C GLU A 105 -31.86 1.33 24.54
N ALA A 106 -31.60 1.33 23.22
CA ALA A 106 -32.66 1.21 22.22
C ALA A 106 -33.37 -0.15 22.28
N ALA A 107 -32.64 -1.25 22.53
CA ALA A 107 -33.21 -2.57 22.67
C ALA A 107 -34.07 -2.70 23.94
N GLU A 108 -33.62 -2.14 25.08
CA GLU A 108 -34.38 -2.12 26.34
C GLU A 108 -35.65 -1.25 26.23
N GLN A 109 -35.58 -0.11 25.53
CA GLN A 109 -36.75 0.72 25.24
C GLN A 109 -37.76 -0.01 24.35
N ALA A 110 -37.29 -0.72 23.34
CA ALA A 110 -38.15 -1.51 22.45
C ALA A 110 -38.84 -2.67 23.18
N GLU A 111 -38.13 -3.30 24.15
CA GLU A 111 -38.72 -4.35 25.00
C GLU A 111 -39.81 -3.80 25.89
N THR A 112 -39.65 -2.61 26.48
CA THR A 112 -40.65 -1.97 27.32
C THR A 112 -41.89 -1.50 26.56
N LEU A 113 -41.75 -1.09 25.29
CA LEU A 113 -42.85 -0.66 24.43
C LEU A 113 -43.67 -1.83 23.89
N ASN A 114 -43.08 -3.04 23.81
CA ASN A 114 -43.68 -4.22 23.15
C ASN A 114 -44.38 -5.16 24.16
N THR A 115 -45.08 -4.64 25.14
CA THR A 115 -45.69 -5.39 26.25
C THR A 115 -46.89 -6.27 25.92
N THR A 116 -47.32 -6.36 24.66
CA THR A 116 -48.45 -7.18 24.26
C THR A 116 -48.08 -8.26 23.22
N ASN A 117 -48.24 -9.52 23.63
CA ASN A 117 -48.41 -10.73 22.77
C ASN A 117 -47.22 -11.42 22.08
N LEU A 118 -46.06 -11.55 22.69
CA LEU A 118 -45.02 -12.47 22.23
C LEU A 118 -44.48 -13.32 23.40
N ASP A 119 -44.03 -14.56 23.14
CA ASP A 119 -43.38 -15.44 24.11
C ASP A 119 -42.21 -14.74 24.81
N ALA A 120 -42.13 -14.88 26.13
CA ALA A 120 -41.11 -14.23 26.95
C ALA A 120 -39.66 -14.51 26.47
N ALA A 121 -39.41 -15.71 25.97
CA ALA A 121 -38.11 -16.10 25.43
C ALA A 121 -37.71 -15.39 24.12
N ALA A 122 -38.72 -15.01 23.29
CA ALA A 122 -38.47 -14.31 22.03
C ALA A 122 -38.21 -12.79 22.26
N LYS A 123 -38.62 -12.27 23.42
CA LYS A 123 -38.46 -10.85 23.79
C LYS A 123 -37.07 -10.55 24.36
N THR A 124 -36.51 -11.45 25.15
CA THR A 124 -35.23 -11.27 25.86
C THR A 124 -34.00 -11.43 24.97
N LEU A 125 -34.08 -12.23 23.90
CA LEU A 125 -32.95 -12.53 23.02
C LEU A 125 -32.27 -11.31 22.40
N PRO A 126 -32.96 -10.28 21.89
CA PRO A 126 -32.33 -9.06 21.38
C PRO A 126 -31.58 -8.26 22.46
N VAL A 127 -32.15 -8.17 23.66
CA VAL A 127 -31.52 -7.45 24.79
C VAL A 127 -30.29 -8.18 25.29
N ASP A 128 -30.35 -9.51 25.40
CA ASP A 128 -29.21 -10.33 25.81
C ASP A 128 -28.06 -10.24 24.79
N GLN A 129 -28.38 -10.22 23.50
CA GLN A 129 -27.37 -9.97 22.45
C GLN A 129 -26.75 -8.58 22.55
N ALA A 130 -27.54 -7.56 22.83
CA ALA A 130 -27.06 -6.18 23.01
C ALA A 130 -26.20 -6.05 24.27
N ARG A 131 -26.58 -6.68 25.40
CA ARG A 131 -25.76 -6.73 26.62
C ARG A 131 -24.42 -7.41 26.37
N LEU A 132 -24.41 -8.53 25.65
CA LEU A 132 -23.18 -9.21 25.32
C LEU A 132 -22.32 -8.39 24.36
N ALA A 133 -22.92 -7.64 23.43
CA ALA A 133 -22.19 -6.71 22.56
C ALA A 133 -21.52 -5.57 23.36
N VAL A 134 -22.17 -5.03 24.39
CA VAL A 134 -21.55 -4.08 25.31
C VAL A 134 -20.40 -4.71 26.08
N GLY A 135 -20.56 -5.95 26.57
CA GLY A 135 -19.50 -6.71 27.24
C GLY A 135 -18.28 -6.94 26.32
N ILE A 136 -18.51 -7.27 25.05
CA ILE A 136 -17.46 -7.39 24.04
C ILE A 136 -16.74 -6.05 23.87
N ALA A 137 -17.46 -4.95 23.66
CA ALA A 137 -16.87 -3.63 23.46
C ALA A 137 -16.06 -3.15 24.67
N GLN A 138 -16.51 -3.46 25.88
CA GLN A 138 -15.73 -3.19 27.11
C GLN A 138 -14.42 -3.98 27.16
N LYS A 139 -14.47 -5.27 26.79
CA LYS A 139 -13.26 -6.11 26.73
C LYS A 139 -12.33 -5.72 25.59
N GLU A 140 -12.86 -5.25 24.46
CA GLU A 140 -12.07 -4.70 23.36
C GLU A 140 -11.33 -3.42 23.76
N LEU A 141 -11.95 -2.56 24.56
CA LEU A 141 -11.29 -1.40 25.13
C LEU A 141 -10.16 -1.82 26.07
N ALA A 142 -10.42 -2.74 26.98
CA ALA A 142 -9.41 -3.25 27.91
C ALA A 142 -8.24 -3.95 27.16
N ALA A 143 -8.54 -4.69 26.09
CA ALA A 143 -7.52 -5.31 25.24
C ALA A 143 -6.69 -4.27 24.48
N ALA A 144 -7.30 -3.18 24.00
CA ALA A 144 -6.59 -2.09 23.37
C ALA A 144 -5.66 -1.35 24.36
N GLU A 145 -6.10 -1.12 25.59
CA GLU A 145 -5.27 -0.55 26.65
C GLU A 145 -4.11 -1.47 27.06
N ALA A 146 -4.36 -2.78 27.19
CA ALA A 146 -3.32 -3.76 27.45
C ALA A 146 -2.31 -3.84 26.31
N ALA A 147 -2.76 -3.74 25.05
CA ALA A 147 -1.88 -3.68 23.88
C ALA A 147 -0.98 -2.44 23.91
N LEU A 148 -1.50 -1.26 24.27
CA LEU A 148 -0.68 -0.05 24.42
C LEU A 148 0.35 -0.21 25.54
N ALA A 149 -0.04 -0.77 26.67
CA ALA A 149 0.88 -1.05 27.78
C ALA A 149 1.99 -2.02 27.36
N SER A 150 1.64 -3.07 26.58
CA SER A 150 2.60 -4.02 26.01
C SER A 150 3.59 -3.34 25.06
N VAL A 151 3.12 -2.50 24.15
CA VAL A 151 4.00 -1.76 23.23
C VAL A 151 4.97 -0.87 24.00
N LYS A 152 4.52 -0.13 25.01
CA LYS A 152 5.36 0.74 25.84
C LYS A 152 6.41 -0.06 26.62
N ALA A 153 6.02 -1.18 27.23
CA ALA A 153 6.93 -2.05 27.98
C ALA A 153 8.00 -2.69 27.06
N ARG A 154 7.63 -3.17 25.89
CA ARG A 154 8.55 -3.72 24.90
C ARG A 154 9.52 -2.65 24.39
N ALA A 155 9.03 -1.44 24.10
CA ALA A 155 9.89 -0.31 23.71
C ALA A 155 10.91 0.05 24.80
N SER A 156 10.50 -0.02 26.08
CA SER A 156 11.42 0.21 27.22
C SER A 156 12.48 -0.88 27.33
N ALA A 157 12.07 -2.15 27.20
CA ALA A 157 12.98 -3.28 27.24
C ALA A 157 14.00 -3.25 26.09
N ASP A 158 13.54 -2.93 24.86
CA ASP A 158 14.43 -2.77 23.71
C ASP A 158 15.45 -1.64 23.93
N ARG A 159 15.02 -0.49 24.44
CA ARG A 159 15.95 0.61 24.75
C ARG A 159 16.98 0.21 25.80
N ALA A 160 16.55 -0.50 26.85
CA ALA A 160 17.44 -0.97 27.89
C ALA A 160 18.43 -2.03 27.40
N GLN A 161 17.96 -2.96 26.59
CA GLN A 161 18.76 -4.08 26.06
C GLN A 161 19.80 -3.62 25.04
N PHE A 162 19.43 -2.66 24.19
CA PHE A 162 20.28 -2.20 23.08
C PHE A 162 21.02 -0.88 23.37
N ALA A 163 20.99 -0.38 24.59
CA ALA A 163 21.84 0.74 25.02
C ALA A 163 23.33 0.32 25.10
N GLU A 164 24.24 1.25 24.87
CA GLU A 164 25.68 1.04 25.03
C GLU A 164 26.25 2.00 26.09
N PRO A 165 26.65 1.51 27.28
CA PRO A 165 26.51 0.13 27.77
C PRO A 165 25.04 -0.23 28.05
N PRO A 166 24.68 -1.53 28.08
CA PRO A 166 23.35 -1.95 28.44
C PRO A 166 22.95 -1.40 29.82
N ALA A 167 21.66 -1.06 29.97
CA ALA A 167 21.15 -0.52 31.23
C ALA A 167 21.27 -1.55 32.36
N SER A 168 21.48 -1.09 33.59
CA SER A 168 21.65 -1.96 34.77
C SER A 168 20.39 -2.79 35.09
N ASP A 169 19.21 -2.36 34.63
CA ASP A 169 17.91 -2.96 34.91
C ASP A 169 17.31 -3.76 33.72
N VAL A 170 18.13 -4.12 32.72
CA VAL A 170 17.70 -4.85 31.50
C VAL A 170 16.82 -6.05 31.82
N SER A 171 17.21 -6.89 32.79
CA SER A 171 16.46 -8.08 33.14
C SER A 171 15.05 -7.75 33.67
N ALA A 172 14.93 -6.69 34.45
CA ALA A 172 13.64 -6.23 34.97
C ALA A 172 12.75 -5.68 33.85
N GLN A 173 13.33 -4.93 32.91
CA GLN A 173 12.61 -4.39 31.75
C GLN A 173 12.12 -5.51 30.81
N ILE A 174 12.94 -6.52 30.57
CA ILE A 174 12.56 -7.71 29.79
C ILE A 174 11.41 -8.47 30.48
N ALA A 175 11.51 -8.71 31.79
CA ALA A 175 10.44 -9.36 32.52
C ALA A 175 9.12 -8.57 32.47
N ALA A 176 9.18 -7.25 32.57
CA ALA A 176 8.03 -6.38 32.44
C ALA A 176 7.42 -6.44 31.02
N ALA A 177 8.24 -6.48 29.98
CA ALA A 177 7.80 -6.61 28.59
C ALA A 177 7.11 -7.95 28.33
N VAL A 178 7.70 -9.04 28.78
CA VAL A 178 7.11 -10.40 28.69
C VAL A 178 5.75 -10.45 29.40
N ARG A 179 5.67 -9.92 30.61
CA ARG A 179 4.42 -9.90 31.37
C ARG A 179 3.34 -9.05 30.68
N ALA A 180 3.70 -7.86 30.20
CA ALA A 180 2.77 -6.98 29.50
C ALA A 180 2.26 -7.57 28.18
N GLU A 181 3.11 -8.29 27.44
CA GLU A 181 2.71 -9.00 26.22
C GLU A 181 1.73 -10.15 26.52
N ARG A 182 1.98 -10.91 27.58
CA ARG A 182 1.07 -11.97 28.03
C ARG A 182 -0.28 -11.42 28.49
N LEU A 183 -0.29 -10.29 29.22
CA LEU A 183 -1.53 -9.64 29.62
C LEU A 183 -2.34 -9.16 28.42
N ALA A 184 -1.70 -8.60 27.42
CA ALA A 184 -2.36 -8.21 26.16
C ALA A 184 -2.96 -9.44 25.44
N THR A 185 -2.22 -10.54 25.40
CA THR A 185 -2.69 -11.82 24.82
C THR A 185 -3.90 -12.37 25.58
N ILE A 186 -3.89 -12.32 26.90
CA ILE A 186 -5.03 -12.75 27.74
C ILE A 186 -6.26 -11.88 27.44
N ALA A 187 -6.09 -10.56 27.36
CA ALA A 187 -7.18 -9.64 27.05
C ALA A 187 -7.78 -9.89 25.66
N ASP A 188 -6.96 -10.18 24.66
CA ASP A 188 -7.44 -10.56 23.32
C ASP A 188 -8.21 -11.90 23.35
N HIS A 189 -7.77 -12.88 24.15
CA HIS A 189 -8.50 -14.12 24.33
C HIS A 189 -9.82 -13.93 25.09
N GLU A 190 -9.90 -13.02 26.04
CA GLU A 190 -11.16 -12.68 26.72
C GLU A 190 -12.19 -12.11 25.74
N VAL A 191 -11.76 -11.26 24.80
CA VAL A 191 -12.62 -10.77 23.69
C VAL A 191 -13.06 -11.93 22.83
N ALA A 192 -12.14 -12.83 22.47
CA ALA A 192 -12.44 -13.99 21.62
C ALA A 192 -13.50 -14.93 22.22
N VAL A 193 -13.46 -15.15 23.54
CA VAL A 193 -14.48 -15.95 24.26
C VAL A 193 -15.85 -15.30 24.12
N LEU A 194 -15.99 -13.99 24.45
CA LEU A 194 -17.27 -13.31 24.36
C LEU A 194 -17.82 -13.25 22.92
N ARG A 195 -16.95 -13.09 21.94
CA ARG A 195 -17.36 -13.13 20.53
C ARG A 195 -17.86 -14.52 20.13
N ALA A 196 -17.19 -15.58 20.56
CA ALA A 196 -17.62 -16.95 20.32
C ALA A 196 -18.96 -17.26 21.03
N GLU A 197 -19.17 -16.71 22.23
CA GLU A 197 -20.43 -16.79 22.96
C GLU A 197 -21.57 -16.10 22.22
N LEU A 198 -21.33 -14.91 21.66
CA LEU A 198 -22.29 -14.19 20.84
C LEU A 198 -22.63 -14.96 19.55
N GLU A 199 -21.62 -15.58 18.91
CA GLU A 199 -21.85 -16.44 17.73
C GLU A 199 -22.72 -17.64 18.09
N TRP A 200 -22.44 -18.30 19.23
CA TRP A 200 -23.22 -19.42 19.72
C TRP A 200 -24.66 -19.01 20.03
N LEU A 201 -24.86 -17.84 20.65
CA LEU A 201 -26.19 -17.32 20.96
C LEU A 201 -27.02 -17.04 19.69
N LYS A 202 -26.38 -16.55 18.64
CA LYS A 202 -27.02 -16.25 17.33
C LYS A 202 -27.16 -17.46 16.42
N ALA A 203 -26.55 -18.60 16.76
CA ALA A 203 -26.50 -19.75 15.88
C ALA A 203 -27.85 -20.45 15.74
N THR A 204 -28.18 -20.80 14.50
CA THR A 204 -29.32 -21.68 14.22
C THR A 204 -29.06 -23.09 14.75
N PRO A 205 -30.11 -23.92 15.02
CA PRO A 205 -29.93 -25.27 15.55
C PRO A 205 -28.90 -26.14 14.78
N ALA A 206 -28.87 -26.00 13.46
CA ALA A 206 -27.93 -26.74 12.61
C ALA A 206 -26.46 -26.32 12.80
N LYS A 207 -26.21 -25.07 13.20
CA LYS A 207 -24.84 -24.52 13.40
C LYS A 207 -24.38 -24.53 14.85
N LYS A 208 -25.26 -24.83 15.79
CA LYS A 208 -24.94 -24.85 17.24
C LYS A 208 -23.75 -25.73 17.59
N PRO A 209 -23.63 -26.98 17.10
CA PRO A 209 -22.49 -27.83 17.46
C PRO A 209 -21.13 -27.25 17.04
N ASP A 210 -21.05 -26.56 15.90
CA ASP A 210 -19.81 -25.96 15.42
C ASP A 210 -19.43 -24.70 16.23
N THR A 211 -20.42 -23.89 16.58
CA THR A 211 -20.18 -22.70 17.42
C THR A 211 -19.83 -23.08 18.86
N GLU A 212 -20.39 -24.16 19.39
CA GLU A 212 -20.03 -24.71 20.70
C GLU A 212 -18.58 -25.18 20.75
N LYS A 213 -18.10 -25.86 19.70
CA LYS A 213 -16.68 -26.25 19.57
C LYS A 213 -15.76 -25.02 19.55
N ARG A 214 -16.17 -23.96 18.83
CA ARG A 214 -15.39 -22.70 18.79
C ARG A 214 -15.33 -22.02 20.15
N LEU A 215 -16.45 -21.99 20.87
CA LEU A 215 -16.50 -21.42 22.21
C LEU A 215 -15.59 -22.21 23.17
N ALA A 216 -15.66 -23.55 23.16
CA ALA A 216 -14.80 -24.37 23.99
C ALA A 216 -13.31 -24.20 23.65
N ALA A 217 -12.97 -24.06 22.35
CA ALA A 217 -11.61 -23.79 21.92
C ALA A 217 -11.12 -22.41 22.40
N ALA A 218 -11.94 -21.37 22.32
CA ALA A 218 -11.61 -20.03 22.82
C ALA A 218 -11.39 -20.02 24.32
N GLN A 219 -12.25 -20.72 25.09
CA GLN A 219 -12.11 -20.87 26.54
C GLN A 219 -10.81 -21.61 26.91
N SER A 220 -10.49 -22.70 26.21
CA SER A 220 -9.25 -23.46 26.42
C SER A 220 -8.00 -22.61 26.12
N ALA A 221 -8.05 -21.79 25.06
CA ALA A 221 -6.97 -20.86 24.72
C ALA A 221 -6.76 -19.79 25.80
N LEU A 222 -7.85 -19.24 26.35
CA LEU A 222 -7.79 -18.28 27.44
C LEU A 222 -7.18 -18.91 28.71
N GLU A 223 -7.61 -20.10 29.08
CA GLU A 223 -7.03 -20.81 30.22
C GLU A 223 -5.54 -21.09 30.04
N SER A 224 -5.14 -21.51 28.84
CA SER A 224 -3.74 -21.75 28.50
C SER A 224 -2.92 -20.46 28.61
N ALA A 225 -3.43 -19.35 28.10
CA ALA A 225 -2.78 -18.04 28.21
C ALA A 225 -2.62 -17.59 29.67
N ARG A 226 -3.65 -17.78 30.49
CA ARG A 226 -3.59 -17.46 31.94
C ARG A 226 -2.56 -18.28 32.70
N LYS A 227 -2.41 -19.57 32.39
CA LYS A 227 -1.39 -20.45 32.99
C LYS A 227 0.04 -20.00 32.70
N THR A 228 0.26 -19.29 31.59
CA THR A 228 1.60 -18.80 31.21
C THR A 228 1.95 -17.45 31.83
N LEU A 229 1.00 -16.74 32.43
CA LEU A 229 1.18 -15.36 32.88
C LEU A 229 2.36 -15.20 33.86
N ASP A 230 2.41 -16.07 34.89
CA ASP A 230 3.40 -15.97 35.95
C ASP A 230 4.61 -16.90 35.76
N LEU A 231 4.69 -17.59 34.61
CA LEU A 231 5.85 -18.40 34.29
C LEU A 231 7.06 -17.50 34.01
N PRO A 232 8.27 -17.87 34.44
CA PRO A 232 9.49 -17.19 34.06
C PRO A 232 9.62 -17.10 32.54
N GLY A 233 10.11 -15.98 32.02
CA GLY A 233 10.35 -15.81 30.59
C GLY A 233 11.27 -14.62 30.32
N ASP A 234 12.10 -14.79 29.31
CA ASP A 234 13.08 -13.83 28.85
C ASP A 234 12.88 -13.41 27.37
N LYS A 235 11.82 -13.94 26.77
CA LYS A 235 11.52 -13.70 25.34
C LYS A 235 10.22 -12.93 25.18
N TYR A 236 10.32 -11.77 24.55
CA TYR A 236 9.21 -10.94 24.12
C TYR A 236 9.40 -10.59 22.63
N THR A 237 8.35 -10.10 21.98
CA THR A 237 8.42 -9.63 20.60
C THR A 237 9.04 -8.24 20.57
N SER A 238 10.33 -8.15 20.21
CA SER A 238 11.05 -6.88 20.08
C SER A 238 10.42 -5.99 19.01
N LEU A 239 10.38 -4.68 19.27
CA LEU A 239 9.97 -3.65 18.31
C LEU A 239 11.14 -3.16 17.46
N VAL A 240 12.36 -3.58 17.78
CA VAL A 240 13.55 -3.31 16.98
C VAL A 240 13.44 -4.13 15.70
N GLY A 241 13.41 -3.43 14.57
CA GLY A 241 13.53 -4.09 13.28
C GLY A 241 14.86 -4.86 13.17
N ALA A 242 14.90 -5.87 12.31
CA ALA A 242 16.14 -6.58 12.03
C ALA A 242 17.24 -5.58 11.67
N LEU A 243 18.43 -5.73 12.26
CA LEU A 243 19.58 -4.86 12.03
C LEU A 243 20.05 -4.90 10.57
N LYS A 244 19.84 -6.03 9.92
CA LYS A 244 20.07 -6.19 8.48
C LYS A 244 19.12 -7.25 7.91
N THR A 245 18.88 -7.19 6.60
CA THR A 245 18.33 -8.31 5.85
C THR A 245 19.39 -9.38 5.66
N LEU A 246 18.98 -10.64 5.50
CA LEU A 246 19.88 -11.71 5.14
C LEU A 246 20.50 -11.41 3.76
N GLU A 247 21.83 -11.40 3.66
CA GLU A 247 22.56 -11.11 2.42
C GLU A 247 22.76 -12.37 1.58
N SER A 248 22.67 -13.54 2.22
CA SER A 248 22.76 -14.83 1.56
C SER A 248 21.94 -15.91 2.30
N ASN A 249 21.69 -17.02 1.61
CA ASN A 249 21.03 -18.18 2.18
C ASN A 249 21.89 -18.95 3.22
N LEU A 250 23.15 -18.57 3.38
CA LEU A 250 24.06 -19.13 4.40
C LEU A 250 23.95 -18.38 5.73
N GLU A 251 23.34 -17.23 5.74
CA GLU A 251 23.11 -16.46 6.96
C GLU A 251 21.91 -17.01 7.74
N THR A 252 22.02 -16.96 9.05
CA THR A 252 20.96 -17.41 9.97
C THR A 252 20.23 -16.21 10.56
N GLU A 253 19.06 -16.44 11.17
CA GLU A 253 18.32 -15.42 11.90
C GLU A 253 19.17 -14.70 12.96
N ALA A 254 20.11 -15.42 13.60
CA ALA A 254 21.05 -14.84 14.55
C ALA A 254 21.97 -13.79 13.93
N SER A 255 22.30 -13.87 12.64
CA SER A 255 23.12 -12.87 11.98
C SER A 255 22.39 -11.54 11.74
N ARG A 256 21.04 -11.56 11.70
CA ARG A 256 20.22 -10.34 11.60
C ARG A 256 20.31 -9.46 12.85
N GLN A 257 20.68 -10.04 13.98
CA GLN A 257 20.81 -9.35 15.26
C GLN A 257 22.25 -8.96 15.57
N LYS A 258 23.21 -9.24 14.68
CA LYS A 258 24.59 -8.80 14.87
C LYS A 258 24.69 -7.29 14.64
N PRO A 259 25.38 -6.55 15.52
CA PRO A 259 25.59 -5.13 15.29
C PRO A 259 26.43 -4.91 14.02
N PHE A 260 26.13 -3.82 13.33
CA PHE A 260 26.96 -3.41 12.20
C PHE A 260 28.38 -3.07 12.67
N PRO A 261 29.40 -3.28 11.80
CA PRO A 261 30.74 -2.77 12.07
C PRO A 261 30.69 -1.27 12.37
N LYS A 262 31.54 -0.79 13.30
CA LYS A 262 31.65 0.64 13.63
C LYS A 262 32.26 1.47 12.48
N THR A 263 32.90 0.78 11.52
CA THR A 263 33.48 1.39 10.32
C THR A 263 32.79 0.85 9.08
N SER A 264 32.55 1.74 8.12
CA SER A 264 32.03 1.37 6.79
C SER A 264 33.22 1.34 5.80
N THR A 265 33.14 0.43 4.81
CA THR A 265 34.06 0.46 3.67
C THR A 265 33.91 1.69 2.78
N GLY A 266 32.85 2.48 2.95
CA GLY A 266 32.56 3.65 2.12
C GLY A 266 32.02 3.36 0.72
N ARG A 267 31.91 2.08 0.31
CA ARG A 267 31.50 1.70 -1.06
C ARG A 267 30.14 2.26 -1.45
N ARG A 268 29.15 2.17 -0.56
CA ARG A 268 27.79 2.68 -0.83
C ARG A 268 27.79 4.20 -0.98
N SER A 269 28.55 4.90 -0.14
CA SER A 269 28.69 6.36 -0.22
C SER A 269 29.39 6.78 -1.50
N ALA A 270 30.47 6.10 -1.88
CA ALA A 270 31.16 6.36 -3.13
C ALA A 270 30.27 6.10 -4.35
N PHE A 271 29.49 5.02 -4.35
CA PHE A 271 28.52 4.73 -5.41
C PHE A 271 27.40 5.78 -5.47
N ALA A 272 26.91 6.21 -4.31
CA ALA A 272 25.91 7.29 -4.26
C ALA A 272 26.45 8.60 -4.84
N LEU A 273 27.69 8.98 -4.49
CA LEU A 273 28.33 10.16 -5.05
C LEU A 273 28.52 10.06 -6.57
N TRP A 274 28.87 8.86 -7.08
CA TRP A 274 28.98 8.64 -8.51
C TRP A 274 27.62 8.74 -9.23
N ILE A 275 26.54 8.18 -8.64
CA ILE A 275 25.20 8.30 -9.21
C ILE A 275 24.78 9.77 -9.32
N THR A 276 25.09 10.58 -8.31
CA THR A 276 24.69 12.00 -8.24
C THR A 276 25.71 12.96 -8.83
N ASP A 277 26.82 12.47 -9.42
CA ASP A 277 27.82 13.30 -10.08
C ASP A 277 27.20 14.01 -11.28
N PRO A 278 27.24 15.37 -11.39
CA PRO A 278 26.70 16.10 -12.52
C PRO A 278 27.28 15.69 -13.90
N ARG A 279 28.46 15.09 -13.90
CA ARG A 279 29.11 14.56 -15.11
C ARG A 279 28.53 13.22 -15.56
N ASN A 280 27.74 12.55 -14.70
CA ASN A 280 27.09 11.30 -15.05
C ASN A 280 25.75 11.59 -15.73
N PRO A 281 25.63 11.41 -17.05
CA PRO A 281 24.44 11.82 -17.78
C PRO A 281 23.25 10.87 -17.64
N LEU A 282 23.46 9.66 -17.12
CA LEU A 282 22.43 8.60 -17.10
C LEU A 282 21.38 8.77 -16.00
N PRO A 283 21.74 9.02 -14.73
CA PRO A 283 20.76 9.02 -13.66
C PRO A 283 19.64 10.06 -13.85
N ALA A 284 20.00 11.26 -14.31
CA ALA A 284 19.04 12.33 -14.58
C ALA A 284 18.10 11.96 -15.73
N ARG A 285 18.63 11.40 -16.84
CA ARG A 285 17.80 10.93 -17.98
C ARG A 285 16.87 9.79 -17.56
N VAL A 286 17.36 8.82 -16.79
CA VAL A 286 16.54 7.72 -16.29
C VAL A 286 15.43 8.25 -15.38
N ALA A 287 15.75 9.11 -14.42
CA ALA A 287 14.77 9.70 -13.51
C ALA A 287 13.68 10.47 -14.27
N VAL A 288 14.09 11.34 -15.20
CA VAL A 288 13.17 12.14 -16.01
C VAL A 288 12.30 11.23 -16.90
N ASN A 289 12.84 10.19 -17.50
CA ASN A 289 12.07 9.23 -18.29
C ASN A 289 10.98 8.54 -17.47
N HIS A 290 11.26 8.20 -16.20
CA HIS A 290 10.26 7.65 -15.29
C HIS A 290 9.20 8.69 -14.91
N LEU A 291 9.60 9.92 -14.60
CA LEU A 291 8.66 11.00 -14.32
C LEU A 291 7.74 11.26 -15.52
N TRP A 292 8.31 11.35 -16.72
CA TRP A 292 7.56 11.53 -17.96
C TRP A 292 6.55 10.40 -18.20
N SER A 293 6.97 9.14 -18.05
CA SER A 293 6.10 7.98 -18.27
C SER A 293 4.88 7.97 -17.36
N ARG A 294 5.00 8.51 -16.14
CA ARG A 294 3.88 8.63 -15.18
C ARG A 294 2.86 9.69 -15.57
N HIS A 295 3.28 10.70 -16.31
CA HIS A 295 2.39 11.76 -16.76
C HIS A 295 1.74 11.48 -18.12
N PHE A 296 2.46 10.82 -19.02
CA PHE A 296 2.02 10.61 -20.40
C PHE A 296 1.70 9.16 -20.77
N GLY A 297 1.86 8.23 -19.83
CA GLY A 297 1.63 6.79 -20.05
C GLY A 297 2.69 6.11 -20.92
N GLN A 298 3.45 6.87 -21.70
CA GLN A 298 4.52 6.37 -22.57
C GLN A 298 5.84 7.05 -22.21
N PRO A 299 6.93 6.28 -22.01
CA PRO A 299 8.25 6.84 -21.72
C PRO A 299 8.89 7.42 -22.99
N LEU A 300 9.75 8.42 -22.82
CA LEU A 300 10.58 8.95 -23.93
C LEU A 300 11.57 7.90 -24.44
N VAL A 301 12.12 7.08 -23.55
CA VAL A 301 12.92 5.90 -23.87
C VAL A 301 12.07 4.65 -23.58
N PRO A 302 11.57 3.94 -24.61
CA PRO A 302 10.69 2.78 -24.41
C PRO A 302 11.30 1.64 -23.60
N THR A 303 12.61 1.43 -23.71
CA THR A 303 13.35 0.44 -22.91
C THR A 303 13.72 1.01 -21.54
N VAL A 304 12.74 1.15 -20.64
CA VAL A 304 12.90 1.82 -19.35
C VAL A 304 13.98 1.22 -18.43
N PHE A 305 14.34 -0.06 -18.63
CA PHE A 305 15.39 -0.75 -17.89
C PHE A 305 16.73 -0.81 -18.64
N ASP A 306 16.79 -0.31 -19.88
CA ASP A 306 18.01 -0.35 -20.68
C ASP A 306 18.22 0.98 -21.42
N PHE A 307 19.08 1.81 -20.87
CA PHE A 307 19.59 3.04 -21.49
C PHE A 307 20.95 2.82 -22.15
N GLY A 308 21.36 1.56 -22.28
CA GLY A 308 22.61 1.16 -22.88
C GLY A 308 22.52 0.95 -24.40
N ARG A 309 23.52 0.27 -24.92
CA ARG A 309 23.67 0.01 -26.37
C ARG A 309 22.56 -0.83 -26.99
N LYS A 310 21.88 -1.65 -26.19
CA LYS A 310 20.77 -2.50 -26.63
C LYS A 310 19.41 -1.82 -26.46
N GLY A 311 19.38 -0.69 -25.75
CA GLY A 311 18.18 0.10 -25.53
C GLY A 311 17.71 0.79 -26.81
N THR A 312 16.44 1.14 -26.82
CA THR A 312 15.83 1.91 -27.92
C THR A 312 16.20 3.39 -27.78
N PRO A 313 16.54 4.09 -28.87
CA PRO A 313 16.73 5.54 -28.82
C PRO A 313 15.50 6.28 -28.32
N PRO A 314 15.67 7.41 -27.64
CA PRO A 314 14.54 8.23 -27.20
C PRO A 314 13.73 8.75 -28.40
N THR A 315 12.41 8.89 -28.23
CA THR A 315 11.53 9.49 -29.24
C THR A 315 11.82 10.96 -29.44
N HIS A 316 12.21 11.65 -28.35
CA HIS A 316 12.51 13.09 -28.33
C HIS A 316 13.83 13.30 -27.57
N PRO A 317 14.99 13.09 -28.24
CA PRO A 317 16.29 13.16 -27.56
C PRO A 317 16.59 14.52 -26.94
N GLU A 318 16.31 15.60 -27.67
CA GLU A 318 16.57 16.97 -27.20
C GLU A 318 15.71 17.32 -25.98
N LEU A 319 14.46 16.88 -25.95
CA LEU A 319 13.56 17.08 -24.81
C LEU A 319 14.04 16.32 -23.59
N LEU A 320 14.45 15.05 -23.78
CA LEU A 320 14.98 14.24 -22.69
C LEU A 320 16.23 14.88 -22.08
N ASP A 321 17.12 15.38 -22.93
CA ASP A 321 18.36 16.01 -22.52
C ASP A 321 18.11 17.34 -21.79
N TRP A 322 17.20 18.16 -22.32
CA TRP A 322 16.83 19.41 -21.68
C TRP A 322 16.20 19.19 -20.29
N LEU A 323 15.24 18.29 -20.20
CA LEU A 323 14.61 17.95 -18.90
C LEU A 323 15.61 17.36 -17.90
N ALA A 324 16.59 16.60 -18.37
CA ALA A 324 17.64 16.04 -17.52
C ALA A 324 18.57 17.14 -16.96
N VAL A 325 18.92 18.15 -17.78
CA VAL A 325 19.67 19.33 -17.35
C VAL A 325 18.87 20.15 -16.35
N GLU A 326 17.61 20.46 -16.65
CA GLU A 326 16.69 21.15 -15.74
C GLU A 326 16.59 20.46 -14.39
N PHE A 327 16.54 19.13 -14.38
CA PHE A 327 16.47 18.34 -13.15
C PHE A 327 17.72 18.49 -12.29
N VAL A 328 18.90 18.45 -12.89
CA VAL A 328 20.19 18.60 -12.18
C VAL A 328 20.38 20.04 -11.70
N GLU A 329 20.17 21.04 -12.56
CA GLU A 329 20.37 22.47 -12.26
C GLU A 329 19.44 22.99 -11.17
N HIS A 330 18.24 22.40 -11.05
CA HIS A 330 17.29 22.71 -9.98
C HIS A 330 17.41 21.75 -8.76
N GLY A 331 18.63 21.23 -8.52
CA GLY A 331 18.96 20.45 -7.32
C GLY A 331 18.21 19.13 -7.21
N TRP A 332 17.99 18.44 -8.30
CA TRP A 332 17.29 17.16 -8.38
C TRP A 332 15.84 17.23 -7.87
N SER A 333 15.18 18.36 -8.10
CA SER A 333 13.82 18.60 -7.64
C SER A 333 12.78 17.93 -8.53
N MET A 334 12.26 16.79 -8.11
CA MET A 334 11.13 16.14 -8.81
C MET A 334 9.92 17.07 -8.92
N LYS A 335 9.65 17.90 -7.89
CA LYS A 335 8.55 18.87 -7.91
C LYS A 335 8.71 19.91 -8.99
N HIS A 336 9.93 20.32 -9.30
CA HIS A 336 10.21 21.24 -10.41
C HIS A 336 9.82 20.59 -11.74
N ILE A 337 10.28 19.37 -12.01
CA ILE A 337 9.96 18.63 -13.23
C ILE A 337 8.46 18.35 -13.35
N HIS A 338 7.80 17.92 -12.27
CA HIS A 338 6.35 17.75 -12.28
C HIS A 338 5.63 19.05 -12.66
N ARG A 339 6.05 20.17 -12.09
CA ARG A 339 5.47 21.48 -12.42
C ARG A 339 5.65 21.84 -13.89
N LEU A 340 6.86 21.66 -14.44
CA LEU A 340 7.13 21.91 -15.86
C LEU A 340 6.21 21.07 -16.76
N ILE A 341 6.07 19.78 -16.44
CA ILE A 341 5.23 18.88 -17.22
C ILE A 341 3.75 19.29 -17.14
N VAL A 342 3.17 19.43 -15.95
CA VAL A 342 1.73 19.67 -15.79
C VAL A 342 1.28 21.06 -16.24
N THR A 343 2.21 22.01 -16.33
CA THR A 343 1.91 23.35 -16.87
C THR A 343 2.16 23.47 -18.37
N SER A 344 2.73 22.44 -19.01
CA SER A 344 3.00 22.43 -20.45
C SER A 344 1.71 22.38 -21.29
N ASN A 345 1.78 22.92 -22.49
CA ASN A 345 0.67 22.82 -23.44
C ASN A 345 0.40 21.36 -23.84
N THR A 346 1.45 20.54 -23.94
CA THR A 346 1.35 19.11 -24.27
C THR A 346 0.52 18.34 -23.23
N TYR A 347 0.71 18.64 -21.93
CA TYR A 347 -0.05 17.99 -20.87
C TYR A 347 -1.54 18.37 -20.87
N ARG A 348 -1.86 19.57 -21.40
CA ARG A 348 -3.22 20.12 -21.47
C ARG A 348 -3.98 19.73 -22.73
N LEU A 349 -3.39 18.93 -23.61
CA LEU A 349 -4.06 18.44 -24.81
C LEU A 349 -5.24 17.52 -24.44
N SER A 350 -6.30 17.57 -25.25
CA SER A 350 -7.39 16.61 -25.15
C SER A 350 -6.91 15.21 -25.53
N SER A 351 -7.48 14.20 -24.90
CA SER A 351 -7.25 12.79 -25.28
C SER A 351 -8.10 12.34 -26.48
N SER A 352 -9.10 13.15 -26.87
CA SER A 352 -9.98 12.85 -28.00
C SER A 352 -9.25 12.97 -29.34
N SER A 353 -9.48 12.01 -30.22
CA SER A 353 -9.06 12.04 -31.63
C SER A 353 -10.12 12.62 -32.57
N ALA A 354 -11.29 13.03 -32.07
CA ALA A 354 -12.43 13.44 -32.89
C ALA A 354 -12.12 14.66 -33.80
N ALA A 355 -11.23 15.55 -33.35
CA ALA A 355 -10.81 16.74 -34.14
C ALA A 355 -9.51 16.51 -34.96
N ALA A 356 -8.94 15.31 -34.93
CA ALA A 356 -7.70 15.04 -35.65
C ALA A 356 -7.91 14.93 -37.16
N SER A 357 -6.95 15.44 -37.93
CA SER A 357 -6.99 15.29 -39.38
C SER A 357 -6.71 13.84 -39.78
N PRO A 358 -7.26 13.35 -40.92
CA PRO A 358 -6.91 12.03 -41.45
C PRO A 358 -5.39 11.86 -41.67
N GLN A 359 -4.70 12.96 -42.03
CA GLN A 359 -3.25 12.96 -42.21
C GLN A 359 -2.52 12.73 -40.88
N THR A 360 -2.95 13.36 -39.79
CA THR A 360 -2.38 13.16 -38.45
C THR A 360 -2.56 11.71 -38.00
N LEU A 361 -3.77 11.16 -38.17
CA LEU A 361 -4.09 9.78 -37.80
C LEU A 361 -3.26 8.77 -38.61
N ALA A 362 -3.00 9.06 -39.91
CA ALA A 362 -2.19 8.19 -40.76
C ALA A 362 -0.69 8.31 -40.47
N ALA A 363 -0.20 9.50 -40.10
CA ALA A 363 1.21 9.75 -39.85
C ALA A 363 1.69 9.24 -38.47
N ASP A 364 0.85 9.37 -37.44
CA ASP A 364 1.19 8.96 -36.08
C ASP A 364 -0.03 8.38 -35.33
N PRO A 365 -0.47 7.17 -35.73
CA PRO A 365 -1.62 6.51 -35.09
C PRO A 365 -1.36 6.21 -33.61
N ASP A 366 -0.11 5.92 -33.23
CA ASP A 366 0.30 5.55 -31.88
C ASP A 366 0.57 6.76 -30.97
N ASN A 367 0.35 7.99 -31.47
CA ASN A 367 0.59 9.22 -30.71
C ASN A 367 2.02 9.35 -30.13
N ARG A 368 3.01 8.92 -30.87
CA ARG A 368 4.43 8.98 -30.46
C ARG A 368 4.93 10.44 -30.35
N TRP A 369 4.32 11.35 -31.09
CA TRP A 369 4.67 12.78 -31.15
C TRP A 369 3.79 13.63 -30.26
N HIS A 370 2.97 13.01 -29.39
CA HIS A 370 2.13 13.69 -28.41
C HIS A 370 1.21 14.77 -29.02
N TRP A 371 0.55 14.48 -30.15
CA TRP A 371 -0.43 15.39 -30.75
C TRP A 371 -1.77 15.40 -29.98
N ARG A 372 -1.99 14.47 -29.09
CA ARG A 372 -3.08 14.40 -28.08
C ARG A 372 -2.56 13.85 -26.75
N ALA A 373 -3.34 13.96 -25.69
CA ALA A 373 -3.05 13.22 -24.47
C ALA A 373 -3.32 11.72 -24.68
N ASN A 374 -2.55 10.85 -24.04
CA ASN A 374 -2.82 9.43 -24.00
C ASN A 374 -3.80 9.13 -22.88
N PRO A 375 -4.91 8.42 -23.14
CA PRO A 375 -5.69 7.85 -22.06
C PRO A 375 -4.86 6.78 -21.35
N MET A 376 -4.88 6.76 -20.04
CA MET A 376 -4.13 5.81 -19.20
C MET A 376 -5.09 5.08 -18.28
N ARG A 377 -4.85 3.81 -18.06
CA ARG A 377 -5.57 3.08 -17.01
C ARG A 377 -5.00 3.45 -15.64
N MET A 378 -5.88 3.54 -14.66
CA MET A 378 -5.46 3.71 -13.28
C MET A 378 -4.67 2.49 -12.80
N GLU A 379 -3.59 2.73 -12.08
CA GLU A 379 -2.86 1.67 -11.38
C GLU A 379 -3.75 1.04 -10.30
N ALA A 380 -3.52 -0.23 -9.99
CA ALA A 380 -4.29 -1.00 -9.01
C ALA A 380 -4.49 -0.26 -7.67
N GLN A 381 -3.41 0.35 -7.16
CA GLN A 381 -3.42 1.14 -5.93
C GLN A 381 -4.33 2.36 -6.04
N VAL A 382 -4.33 3.01 -7.20
CA VAL A 382 -5.17 4.19 -7.45
C VAL A 382 -6.64 3.79 -7.53
N VAL A 383 -6.98 2.69 -8.21
CA VAL A 383 -8.38 2.18 -8.28
C VAL A 383 -8.92 1.95 -6.88
N ARG A 384 -8.18 1.21 -6.03
CA ARG A 384 -8.64 0.92 -4.67
C ARG A 384 -8.73 2.17 -3.80
N ASP A 385 -7.70 3.01 -3.83
CA ASP A 385 -7.66 4.22 -3.01
C ASP A 385 -8.71 5.24 -3.45
N SER A 386 -9.05 5.33 -4.74
CA SER A 386 -10.14 6.16 -5.26
C SER A 386 -11.50 5.71 -4.75
N LEU A 387 -11.78 4.40 -4.71
CA LEU A 387 -13.00 3.86 -4.13
C LEU A 387 -13.16 4.25 -2.66
N LEU A 388 -12.09 4.12 -1.88
CA LEU A 388 -12.09 4.52 -0.47
C LEU A 388 -12.23 6.04 -0.29
N ALA A 389 -11.56 6.84 -1.13
CA ALA A 389 -11.65 8.30 -1.08
C ALA A 389 -13.06 8.79 -1.41
N LEU A 390 -13.68 8.26 -2.46
CA LEU A 390 -15.06 8.56 -2.82
C LEU A 390 -16.04 8.14 -1.72
N ALA A 391 -15.81 6.99 -1.10
CA ALA A 391 -16.59 6.52 0.04
C ALA A 391 -16.38 7.36 1.31
N GLY A 392 -15.32 8.19 1.38
CA GLY A 392 -14.95 8.97 2.56
C GLY A 392 -14.27 8.15 3.65
N GLU A 393 -13.70 7.01 3.28
CA GLU A 393 -13.11 6.03 4.20
C GLU A 393 -11.58 5.95 4.10
N LEU A 394 -10.97 6.65 3.15
CA LEU A 394 -9.52 6.58 2.95
C LEU A 394 -8.76 7.15 4.14
N ASP A 395 -8.00 6.30 4.83
CA ASP A 395 -7.08 6.70 5.90
C ASP A 395 -5.75 7.17 5.29
N LEU A 396 -5.49 8.48 5.38
CA LEU A 396 -4.28 9.14 4.88
C LEU A 396 -3.12 9.13 5.87
N THR A 397 -3.25 8.42 6.99
CA THR A 397 -2.18 8.35 7.99
C THR A 397 -0.89 7.84 7.37
N MET A 398 0.18 8.60 7.57
CA MET A 398 1.51 8.29 7.07
C MET A 398 2.33 7.48 8.07
N GLY A 399 3.22 6.64 7.54
CA GLY A 399 4.14 5.84 8.35
C GLY A 399 3.49 4.61 8.97
N GLY A 400 4.21 3.95 9.87
CA GLY A 400 3.76 2.74 10.55
C GLY A 400 4.12 1.44 9.83
N PRO A 401 3.79 0.29 10.40
CA PRO A 401 4.10 -1.01 9.84
C PRO A 401 3.31 -1.29 8.55
N SER A 402 3.83 -2.18 7.73
CA SER A 402 3.12 -2.71 6.57
C SER A 402 1.90 -3.53 7.00
N ILE A 403 0.89 -3.55 6.13
CA ILE A 403 -0.36 -4.26 6.36
C ILE A 403 -0.26 -5.63 5.67
N PRO A 404 -0.52 -6.73 6.37
CA PRO A 404 -0.61 -8.05 5.76
C PRO A 404 -1.66 -8.08 4.63
N VAL A 405 -1.36 -8.79 3.55
CA VAL A 405 -2.21 -8.80 2.33
C VAL A 405 -3.61 -9.39 2.54
N ASN A 406 -3.79 -10.19 3.56
CA ASN A 406 -5.06 -10.82 3.96
C ASN A 406 -5.85 -10.01 5.02
N GLN A 407 -5.32 -8.86 5.44
CA GLN A 407 -5.96 -7.98 6.41
C GLN A 407 -6.74 -6.89 5.67
N GLU A 408 -7.99 -6.67 6.07
CA GLU A 408 -8.76 -5.51 5.61
C GLU A 408 -8.22 -4.23 6.24
N SER A 409 -8.14 -3.17 5.46
CA SER A 409 -7.67 -1.87 5.93
C SER A 409 -8.18 -0.76 5.01
N ASN A 410 -8.46 0.40 5.59
CA ASN A 410 -8.83 1.61 4.84
C ASN A 410 -7.62 2.51 4.55
N ARG A 411 -6.42 2.12 4.95
CA ARG A 411 -5.20 2.87 4.63
C ARG A 411 -4.90 2.79 3.13
N ARG A 412 -4.08 3.75 2.68
CA ARG A 412 -3.59 3.76 1.30
C ARG A 412 -2.96 2.42 0.92
N SER A 413 -3.23 1.98 -0.28
CA SER A 413 -2.78 0.67 -0.80
C SER A 413 -1.26 0.48 -0.78
N LEU A 414 -0.50 1.57 -0.81
CA LEU A 414 0.97 1.53 -0.71
C LEU A 414 1.51 0.94 0.60
N TYR A 415 0.66 0.79 1.63
CA TYR A 415 1.07 0.23 2.92
C TYR A 415 0.90 -1.29 3.02
N PHE A 416 0.29 -1.94 2.03
CA PHE A 416 0.26 -3.41 2.00
C PHE A 416 1.66 -4.00 1.80
N VAL A 417 1.88 -5.17 2.39
CA VAL A 417 3.07 -5.97 2.08
C VAL A 417 3.12 -6.21 0.57
N HIS A 418 4.26 -5.91 -0.04
CA HIS A 418 4.51 -6.13 -1.44
C HIS A 418 5.62 -7.18 -1.59
N SER A 419 5.26 -8.37 -2.05
CA SER A 419 6.13 -9.54 -2.07
C SER A 419 5.81 -10.42 -3.28
N HIS A 420 6.77 -11.23 -3.72
CA HIS A 420 6.56 -12.21 -4.80
C HIS A 420 5.57 -13.32 -4.45
N ASN A 421 5.48 -13.65 -3.16
CA ASN A 421 4.72 -14.84 -2.72
C ASN A 421 3.34 -14.46 -2.19
N ASP A 422 3.17 -13.21 -1.74
CA ASP A 422 1.95 -12.75 -1.10
C ASP A 422 1.41 -11.54 -1.86
N HIS A 423 0.22 -11.69 -2.44
CA HIS A 423 -0.45 -10.64 -3.21
C HIS A 423 -1.75 -10.22 -2.53
N GLN A 424 -1.99 -8.92 -2.47
CA GLN A 424 -3.28 -8.40 -2.06
C GLN A 424 -4.29 -8.70 -3.19
N LYS A 425 -5.35 -9.45 -2.85
CA LYS A 425 -6.26 -10.05 -3.82
C LYS A 425 -6.93 -9.05 -4.77
N PHE A 426 -7.37 -7.89 -4.26
CA PHE A 426 -8.00 -6.88 -5.09
C PHE A 426 -6.98 -6.20 -6.02
N LEU A 427 -5.79 -5.85 -5.50
CA LEU A 427 -4.75 -5.20 -6.29
C LEU A 427 -4.26 -6.09 -7.42
N SER A 428 -4.09 -7.39 -7.17
CA SER A 428 -3.62 -8.34 -8.20
C SER A 428 -4.58 -8.48 -9.40
N MET A 429 -5.88 -8.15 -9.23
CA MET A 429 -6.83 -8.14 -10.35
C MET A 429 -6.68 -6.93 -11.28
N PHE A 430 -6.04 -5.85 -10.81
CA PHE A 430 -5.87 -4.59 -11.52
C PHE A 430 -4.41 -4.31 -11.89
N ASP A 431 -3.64 -5.35 -12.20
CA ASP A 431 -2.24 -5.24 -12.60
C ASP A 431 -1.37 -4.56 -11.54
N ASP A 432 -1.31 -5.15 -10.36
CA ASP A 432 -0.43 -4.68 -9.28
C ASP A 432 1.03 -4.59 -9.74
N ALA A 433 1.82 -3.77 -9.07
CA ALA A 433 3.21 -3.59 -9.41
C ALA A 433 3.99 -4.90 -9.37
N ASN A 434 4.80 -5.15 -10.39
CA ASN A 434 5.79 -6.22 -10.31
C ASN A 434 6.86 -5.84 -9.28
N VAL A 435 7.22 -6.75 -8.39
CA VAL A 435 8.20 -6.52 -7.32
C VAL A 435 9.59 -6.20 -7.86
N LEU A 436 9.96 -6.76 -9.01
CA LEU A 436 11.26 -6.55 -9.66
C LEU A 436 11.24 -5.43 -10.68
N GLU A 437 10.11 -5.20 -11.34
CA GLU A 437 9.96 -4.29 -12.48
C GLU A 437 8.92 -3.19 -12.20
N CYS A 438 9.00 -2.55 -11.04
CA CYS A 438 8.01 -1.56 -10.58
C CYS A 438 7.87 -0.31 -11.47
N TYR A 439 8.84 -0.01 -12.33
CA TYR A 439 8.80 1.15 -13.23
C TYR A 439 7.89 0.95 -14.44
N ARG A 440 7.72 -0.29 -14.89
CA ARG A 440 6.81 -0.63 -15.98
C ARG A 440 5.58 -1.30 -15.39
N ARG A 441 4.42 -0.70 -15.60
CA ARG A 441 3.15 -1.33 -15.25
C ARG A 441 2.65 -2.17 -16.41
N ALA A 442 2.13 -3.35 -16.11
CA ALA A 442 1.30 -4.06 -17.06
C ALA A 442 -0.04 -3.34 -17.18
N GLU A 443 -0.61 -3.34 -18.36
CA GLU A 443 -1.98 -2.89 -18.60
C GLU A 443 -2.74 -4.03 -19.25
N SER A 444 -3.61 -4.67 -18.50
CA SER A 444 -4.49 -5.70 -19.03
C SER A 444 -5.94 -5.20 -19.08
N ILE A 445 -6.66 -5.62 -20.10
CA ILE A 445 -8.10 -5.41 -20.22
C ILE A 445 -8.72 -6.80 -20.19
N VAL A 446 -9.11 -7.23 -18.99
CA VAL A 446 -9.65 -8.57 -18.79
C VAL A 446 -11.03 -8.52 -18.11
N PRO A 447 -11.97 -9.41 -18.47
CA PRO A 447 -13.30 -9.45 -17.90
C PRO A 447 -13.30 -9.57 -16.37
N GLN A 448 -12.25 -10.15 -15.78
CA GLN A 448 -12.10 -10.32 -14.35
C GLN A 448 -12.06 -8.98 -13.60
N GLN A 449 -11.55 -7.90 -14.21
CA GLN A 449 -11.54 -6.56 -13.61
C GLN A 449 -12.97 -6.01 -13.49
N ALA A 450 -13.79 -6.14 -14.54
CA ALA A 450 -15.19 -5.74 -14.50
C ALA A 450 -15.98 -6.58 -13.48
N LEU A 451 -15.75 -7.90 -13.44
CA LEU A 451 -16.38 -8.77 -12.45
C LEU A 451 -15.95 -8.44 -11.01
N ALA A 452 -14.70 -7.99 -10.82
CA ALA A 452 -14.21 -7.55 -9.51
C ALA A 452 -14.91 -6.25 -9.06
N LEU A 453 -15.13 -5.30 -9.96
CA LEU A 453 -15.88 -4.06 -9.67
C LEU A 453 -17.36 -4.34 -9.41
N GLU A 454 -17.94 -5.32 -10.09
CA GLU A 454 -19.36 -5.70 -9.94
C GLU A 454 -19.61 -6.47 -8.64
N ASN A 455 -18.79 -7.48 -8.34
CA ASN A 455 -19.12 -8.52 -7.35
C ASN A 455 -18.28 -8.46 -6.06
N SER A 456 -17.28 -7.60 -5.97
CA SER A 456 -16.47 -7.51 -4.75
C SER A 456 -17.26 -6.91 -3.60
N PRO A 457 -17.32 -7.58 -2.42
CA PRO A 457 -17.95 -7.00 -1.23
C PRO A 457 -17.35 -5.64 -0.84
N PHE A 458 -16.05 -5.46 -1.07
CA PHE A 458 -15.35 -4.20 -0.86
C PHE A 458 -15.92 -3.08 -1.74
N VAL A 459 -16.10 -3.34 -3.04
CA VAL A 459 -16.64 -2.34 -3.98
C VAL A 459 -18.09 -2.03 -3.67
N THR A 460 -18.90 -3.05 -3.36
CA THR A 460 -20.31 -2.87 -2.97
C THR A 460 -20.42 -2.00 -1.72
N ALA A 461 -19.60 -2.24 -0.70
CA ALA A 461 -19.59 -1.40 0.51
C ALA A 461 -19.16 0.05 0.22
N CYS A 462 -18.21 0.25 -0.69
CA CYS A 462 -17.84 1.59 -1.14
C CYS A 462 -19.00 2.25 -1.90
N ALA A 463 -19.67 1.54 -2.81
CA ALA A 463 -20.80 2.07 -3.57
C ALA A 463 -21.97 2.51 -2.66
N GLU A 464 -22.26 1.75 -1.60
CA GLU A 464 -23.25 2.13 -0.59
C GLU A 464 -22.90 3.45 0.09
N LYS A 465 -21.65 3.63 0.51
CA LYS A 465 -21.18 4.85 1.17
C LYS A 465 -21.14 6.04 0.20
N ILE A 466 -20.67 5.84 -1.02
CA ILE A 466 -20.65 6.87 -2.07
C ILE A 466 -22.07 7.35 -2.35
N ALA A 467 -23.01 6.43 -2.58
CA ALA A 467 -24.41 6.76 -2.81
C ALA A 467 -25.02 7.52 -1.65
N ALA A 468 -24.77 7.10 -0.41
CA ALA A 468 -25.27 7.76 0.79
C ALA A 468 -24.70 9.19 0.93
N ARG A 469 -23.40 9.39 0.66
CA ARG A 469 -22.76 10.72 0.72
C ARG A 469 -23.35 11.69 -0.30
N ILE A 470 -23.52 11.25 -1.54
CA ILE A 470 -24.12 12.09 -2.59
C ILE A 470 -25.61 12.33 -2.27
N ALA A 471 -26.34 11.32 -1.81
CA ALA A 471 -27.74 11.43 -1.44
C ALA A 471 -27.99 12.38 -0.24
N ALA A 472 -27.03 12.52 0.65
CA ALA A 472 -27.14 13.47 1.78
C ALA A 472 -27.24 14.93 1.32
N ALA A 473 -26.59 15.27 0.20
CA ALA A 473 -26.69 16.61 -0.41
C ALA A 473 -27.86 16.74 -1.40
N HIS A 474 -28.34 15.63 -1.95
CA HIS A 474 -29.36 15.58 -3.01
C HIS A 474 -30.52 14.66 -2.63
N PRO A 475 -31.61 15.17 -2.04
CA PRO A 475 -32.73 14.36 -1.56
C PRO A 475 -33.40 13.59 -2.72
N PRO A 476 -34.22 12.55 -2.42
CA PRO A 476 -34.87 11.71 -3.44
C PRO A 476 -35.81 12.45 -4.40
N SER A 477 -36.30 13.64 -4.00
CA SER A 477 -37.11 14.52 -4.86
C SER A 477 -36.29 15.17 -5.99
N ASN A 478 -34.96 15.15 -5.92
CA ASN A 478 -34.08 15.75 -6.93
C ASN A 478 -33.08 14.72 -7.48
N ASN A 479 -33.61 13.76 -8.26
CA ASN A 479 -32.76 12.74 -8.90
C ASN A 479 -31.86 13.32 -9.99
N GLN A 480 -32.22 14.42 -10.64
CA GLN A 480 -31.39 15.02 -11.69
C GLN A 480 -30.10 15.56 -11.12
N GLU A 481 -30.14 16.33 -10.02
CA GLU A 481 -28.92 16.81 -9.35
C GLU A 481 -28.08 15.66 -8.80
N PHE A 482 -28.72 14.62 -8.25
CA PHE A 482 -28.01 13.42 -7.82
C PHE A 482 -27.23 12.77 -8.97
N LEU A 483 -27.84 12.65 -10.16
CA LEU A 483 -27.21 12.08 -11.34
C LEU A 483 -26.00 12.91 -11.79
N HIS A 484 -26.14 14.21 -11.92
CA HIS A 484 -25.01 15.10 -12.24
C HIS A 484 -23.87 14.94 -11.23
N ALA A 485 -24.19 15.00 -9.94
CA ALA A 485 -23.20 14.82 -8.89
C ALA A 485 -22.53 13.43 -8.91
N ALA A 486 -23.28 12.37 -9.24
CA ALA A 486 -22.77 11.02 -9.34
C ALA A 486 -21.80 10.86 -10.52
N PHE A 487 -22.16 11.37 -11.70
CA PHE A 487 -21.28 11.36 -12.88
C PHE A 487 -19.99 12.14 -12.63
N LEU A 488 -20.09 13.35 -12.11
CA LEU A 488 -18.92 14.18 -11.77
C LEU A 488 -18.04 13.51 -10.71
N ALA A 489 -18.63 12.95 -9.65
CA ALA A 489 -17.87 12.35 -8.57
C ALA A 489 -17.16 11.06 -9.02
N VAL A 490 -17.85 10.19 -9.78
CA VAL A 490 -17.34 8.85 -10.13
C VAL A 490 -16.55 8.86 -11.43
N LEU A 491 -17.03 9.56 -12.46
CA LEU A 491 -16.45 9.55 -13.81
C LEU A 491 -15.67 10.83 -14.16
N ALA A 492 -15.77 11.86 -13.30
CA ALA A 492 -15.16 13.20 -13.52
C ALA A 492 -15.62 13.88 -14.83
N VAL A 493 -16.80 13.53 -15.33
CA VAL A 493 -17.39 14.10 -16.53
C VAL A 493 -18.86 14.48 -16.31
N GLU A 494 -19.34 15.51 -17.00
CA GLU A 494 -20.76 15.81 -17.05
C GLU A 494 -21.48 14.79 -17.95
N PRO A 495 -22.65 14.28 -17.53
CA PRO A 495 -23.42 13.39 -18.38
C PRO A 495 -23.96 14.13 -19.61
N THR A 496 -23.95 13.45 -20.75
CA THR A 496 -24.67 13.91 -21.94
C THR A 496 -26.19 13.79 -21.70
N GLU A 497 -26.99 14.50 -22.51
CA GLU A 497 -28.47 14.40 -22.42
C GLU A 497 -28.96 12.95 -22.56
N ALA A 498 -28.34 12.17 -23.44
CA ALA A 498 -28.70 10.76 -23.65
C ALA A 498 -28.35 9.89 -22.43
N GLU A 499 -27.19 10.09 -21.82
CA GLU A 499 -26.78 9.39 -20.59
C GLU A 499 -27.66 9.76 -19.40
N LEU A 500 -27.99 11.04 -19.27
CA LEU A 500 -28.88 11.53 -18.22
C LEU A 500 -30.28 10.93 -18.36
N ALA A 501 -30.81 10.88 -19.58
CA ALA A 501 -32.11 10.25 -19.85
C ALA A 501 -32.10 8.73 -19.54
N ALA A 502 -31.06 8.01 -19.97
CA ALA A 502 -30.88 6.59 -19.69
C ALA A 502 -30.75 6.31 -18.19
N ALA A 503 -29.90 7.08 -17.48
CA ALA A 503 -29.69 6.95 -16.05
C ALA A 503 -30.98 7.25 -15.25
N THR A 504 -31.73 8.26 -15.66
CA THR A 504 -33.04 8.59 -15.05
C THR A 504 -34.04 7.44 -15.22
N ALA A 505 -34.15 6.89 -16.44
CA ALA A 505 -35.00 5.73 -16.69
C ALA A 505 -34.58 4.51 -15.85
N GLY A 506 -33.27 4.25 -15.78
CA GLY A 506 -32.69 3.18 -14.96
C GLY A 506 -32.99 3.34 -13.47
N LEU A 507 -32.83 4.53 -12.90
CA LEU A 507 -33.15 4.82 -11.51
C LEU A 507 -34.63 4.57 -11.21
N ASN A 508 -35.54 5.02 -12.10
CA ASN A 508 -36.97 4.81 -11.92
C ASN A 508 -37.31 3.32 -11.94
N GLN A 509 -36.75 2.58 -12.90
CA GLN A 509 -36.97 1.13 -13.02
C GLN A 509 -36.45 0.37 -11.78
N LEU A 510 -35.22 0.68 -11.35
CA LEU A 510 -34.60 0.06 -10.17
C LEU A 510 -35.34 0.38 -8.88
N THR A 511 -35.88 1.60 -8.75
CA THR A 511 -36.73 2.01 -7.63
C THR A 511 -38.02 1.20 -7.60
N GLU A 512 -38.66 1.04 -8.74
CA GLU A 512 -39.90 0.27 -8.85
C GLU A 512 -39.69 -1.22 -8.55
N ILE A 513 -38.61 -1.82 -9.06
CA ILE A 513 -38.23 -3.21 -8.74
C ILE A 513 -37.99 -3.36 -7.22
N ALA A 514 -37.28 -2.41 -6.60
CA ALA A 514 -37.01 -2.45 -5.17
C ALA A 514 -38.32 -2.34 -4.34
N ARG A 515 -39.28 -1.52 -4.77
CA ARG A 515 -40.60 -1.41 -4.15
C ARG A 515 -41.41 -2.71 -4.28
N GLN A 516 -41.46 -3.30 -5.48
CA GLN A 516 -42.15 -4.57 -5.72
C GLN A 516 -41.54 -5.71 -4.87
N GLN A 517 -40.24 -5.70 -4.68
CA GLN A 517 -39.52 -6.66 -3.82
C GLN A 517 -39.61 -6.32 -2.32
N LYS A 518 -40.36 -5.26 -1.94
CA LYS A 518 -40.50 -4.79 -0.56
C LYS A 518 -39.13 -4.55 0.12
N ARG A 519 -38.12 -4.09 -0.64
CA ARG A 519 -36.80 -3.76 -0.09
C ARG A 519 -36.87 -2.46 0.71
N PRO A 520 -36.16 -2.35 1.83
CA PRO A 520 -36.07 -1.09 2.58
C PRO A 520 -35.39 -0.01 1.74
N GLN A 521 -35.83 1.22 1.87
CA GLN A 521 -35.23 2.41 1.22
C GLN A 521 -35.04 2.23 -0.30
N PRO A 522 -36.11 2.00 -1.07
CA PRO A 522 -36.03 1.64 -2.49
C PRO A 522 -35.31 2.69 -3.34
N GLU A 523 -35.48 3.97 -3.04
CA GLU A 523 -34.80 5.08 -3.74
C GLU A 523 -33.27 5.04 -3.50
N LEU A 524 -32.86 4.85 -2.26
CA LEU A 524 -31.41 4.74 -1.94
C LEU A 524 -30.81 3.49 -2.58
N ARG A 525 -31.53 2.37 -2.56
CA ARG A 525 -31.10 1.13 -3.19
C ARG A 525 -30.89 1.29 -4.70
N ALA A 526 -31.80 1.97 -5.38
CA ALA A 526 -31.65 2.29 -6.80
C ALA A 526 -30.41 3.17 -7.06
N ARG A 527 -30.18 4.16 -6.22
CA ARG A 527 -29.00 5.02 -6.29
C ARG A 527 -27.69 4.26 -6.06
N ILE A 528 -27.66 3.30 -5.11
CA ILE A 528 -26.51 2.41 -4.87
C ILE A 528 -26.19 1.60 -6.13
N ASN A 529 -27.20 0.98 -6.74
CA ASN A 529 -27.03 0.20 -7.96
C ASN A 529 -26.51 1.06 -9.13
N LEU A 530 -26.97 2.31 -9.24
CA LEU A 530 -26.47 3.24 -10.24
C LEU A 530 -24.99 3.58 -9.98
N ILE A 531 -24.60 3.89 -8.75
CA ILE A 531 -23.19 4.14 -8.40
C ILE A 531 -22.34 2.93 -8.73
N GLN A 532 -22.81 1.71 -8.46
CA GLN A 532 -22.10 0.48 -8.80
C GLN A 532 -21.93 0.33 -10.32
N ALA A 533 -22.97 0.67 -11.11
CA ALA A 533 -22.88 0.68 -12.57
C ALA A 533 -21.85 1.72 -13.07
N LEU A 534 -21.81 2.93 -12.48
CA LEU A 534 -20.83 3.95 -12.83
C LEU A 534 -19.40 3.53 -12.44
N ILE A 535 -19.20 2.89 -11.29
CA ILE A 535 -17.89 2.35 -10.89
C ILE A 535 -17.42 1.28 -11.89
N ASN A 536 -18.35 0.51 -12.48
CA ASN A 536 -18.00 -0.50 -13.48
C ASN A 536 -17.88 0.08 -14.91
N HIS A 537 -18.10 1.38 -15.08
CA HIS A 537 -17.87 2.05 -16.36
C HIS A 537 -16.38 2.19 -16.64
N ASN A 538 -15.99 2.04 -17.91
CA ASN A 538 -14.57 2.11 -18.29
C ASN A 538 -13.90 3.45 -17.92
N ASP A 539 -14.66 4.54 -17.91
CA ASP A 539 -14.15 5.88 -17.58
C ASP A 539 -13.77 6.01 -16.10
N PHE A 540 -14.33 5.18 -15.22
CA PHE A 540 -13.93 5.16 -13.81
C PHE A 540 -12.46 4.74 -13.63
N ILE A 541 -11.98 3.79 -14.42
CA ILE A 541 -10.61 3.26 -14.34
C ILE A 541 -9.67 3.86 -15.40
N THR A 542 -10.12 4.86 -16.14
CA THR A 542 -9.35 5.50 -17.22
C THR A 542 -9.15 6.98 -16.91
N ILE A 543 -7.89 7.42 -16.86
CA ILE A 543 -7.50 8.82 -16.81
C ILE A 543 -7.44 9.33 -18.24
N ARG A 544 -8.19 10.39 -18.51
CA ARG A 544 -8.28 11.02 -19.85
C ARG A 544 -7.73 12.43 -19.84
#